data_f0b42e509d576cb41c022908ef687ec0
#
_entry.id   f0b42e509d576cb41c022908ef687ec0
#
_cell.length_a   1.000
_cell.length_b   1.000
_cell.length_c   1.000
_cell.angle_alpha   90.00
_cell.angle_beta   90.00
_cell.angle_gamma   90.00
#
_symmetry.space_group_name_H-M   'P 1'
#
loop_
_entity.id
_entity.type
_entity.pdbx_description
1 polymer ?
#
loop_
_entity_poly.entity_id
_entity_poly.type
_entity_poly.pdbx_seq_one_letter_code
_entity_poly.pdbx_strand_id
1 'polypeptide(L)'
;IKPLLDHVVVYGVGGAHFYISQTDKGSMVFGGDLDWYKSYAQRGNLPMVQDSAEAAMAIMPFLGRIRLLRHWAGIMDMSMDGAFFICKTPLSNLYLNAGWNYGGFKASPASGWYFADLIANEQPHKYIQNHNLERFEKGINIDERGAGPDPKLHG
;
A
#
# COMPACT_ATOMS: atom_id res chain seq x y z
N ILE A 1 4.96 -24.25 12.38
CA ILE A 1 5.89 -23.59 13.32
C ILE A 1 5.11 -23.28 14.60
N LYS A 2 5.76 -23.37 15.75
CA LYS A 2 5.16 -22.94 17.03
C LYS A 2 4.79 -21.45 16.96
N PRO A 3 3.78 -20.99 17.71
CA PRO A 3 3.49 -19.57 17.82
C PRO A 3 4.72 -18.79 18.29
N LEU A 4 5.12 -17.80 17.50
CA LEU A 4 6.28 -16.94 17.73
C LEU A 4 5.90 -15.46 17.67
N LEU A 5 4.88 -15.14 16.87
CA LEU A 5 4.44 -13.77 16.64
C LEU A 5 2.96 -13.64 17.00
N ASP A 6 2.67 -12.77 17.95
CA ASP A 6 1.30 -12.43 18.36
C ASP A 6 0.77 -11.21 17.59
N HIS A 7 1.64 -10.50 16.86
CA HIS A 7 1.32 -9.27 16.16
C HIS A 7 1.94 -9.24 14.76
N VAL A 8 1.44 -8.35 13.93
CA VAL A 8 2.10 -8.00 12.68
C VAL A 8 3.32 -7.15 13.01
N VAL A 9 4.49 -7.58 12.56
CA VAL A 9 5.73 -6.82 12.65
C VAL A 9 5.95 -6.12 11.31
N VAL A 10 6.17 -4.82 11.35
CA VAL A 10 6.50 -4.01 10.16
C VAL A 10 7.83 -3.35 10.39
N TYR A 11 8.72 -3.46 9.42
CA TYR A 11 10.07 -2.96 9.53
C TYR A 11 10.59 -2.42 8.20
N GLY A 12 11.40 -1.35 8.26
CA GLY A 12 12.10 -0.80 7.11
C GLY A 12 13.61 -0.78 7.38
N VAL A 13 14.38 -1.53 6.60
CA VAL A 13 15.85 -1.57 6.68
C VAL A 13 16.43 -1.31 5.32
N GLY A 14 17.34 -0.34 5.22
CA GLY A 14 18.16 -0.16 4.02
C GLY A 14 17.37 0.04 2.72
N GLY A 15 16.16 0.59 2.80
CA GLY A 15 15.29 0.78 1.65
C GLY A 15 14.28 -0.37 1.39
N ALA A 16 14.42 -1.51 2.03
CA ALA A 16 13.44 -2.59 1.93
C ALA A 16 12.31 -2.40 2.97
N HIS A 17 11.07 -2.44 2.51
CA HIS A 17 9.90 -2.51 3.37
C HIS A 17 9.55 -3.97 3.60
N PHE A 18 9.43 -4.33 4.86
CA PHE A 18 9.13 -5.71 5.25
C PHE A 18 8.03 -5.75 6.30
N TYR A 19 7.08 -6.61 6.11
CA TYR A 19 6.14 -7.00 7.16
C TYR A 19 6.09 -8.52 7.28
N ILE A 20 5.80 -8.99 8.48
CA ILE A 20 5.58 -10.41 8.75
C ILE A 20 4.49 -10.59 9.79
N SER A 21 3.69 -11.60 9.58
CA SER A 21 2.69 -12.07 10.54
C SER A 21 2.68 -13.59 10.58
N GLN A 22 2.15 -14.13 11.65
CA GLN A 22 1.95 -15.57 11.79
C GLN A 22 0.46 -15.89 11.86
N THR A 23 0.05 -16.91 11.12
CA THR A 23 -1.32 -17.41 11.20
C THR A 23 -1.51 -18.30 12.45
N ASP A 24 -2.77 -18.50 12.87
CA ASP A 24 -3.15 -19.41 13.93
C ASP A 24 -2.67 -20.86 13.71
N LYS A 25 -2.46 -21.25 12.46
CA LYS A 25 -1.95 -22.56 12.05
C LYS A 25 -0.42 -22.63 11.98
N GLY A 26 0.26 -21.57 12.35
CA GLY A 26 1.72 -21.51 12.43
C GLY A 26 2.44 -21.15 11.12
N SER A 27 1.73 -20.92 10.01
CA SER A 27 2.35 -20.42 8.78
C SER A 27 2.76 -18.97 8.92
N MET A 28 3.89 -18.59 8.33
CA MET A 28 4.33 -17.20 8.24
C MET A 28 3.86 -16.59 6.91
N VAL A 29 3.38 -15.36 6.98
CA VAL A 29 3.08 -14.53 5.82
C VAL A 29 3.96 -13.30 5.89
N PHE A 30 4.76 -13.06 4.87
CA PHE A 30 5.64 -11.90 4.82
C PHE A 30 5.68 -11.30 3.42
N GLY A 31 6.10 -10.06 3.34
CA GLY A 31 6.22 -9.30 2.10
C GLY A 31 6.47 -7.83 2.41
N GLY A 32 6.23 -6.96 1.46
CA GLY A 32 6.27 -5.51 1.68
C GLY A 32 6.98 -4.71 0.61
N ASP A 33 7.56 -5.37 -0.38
CA ASP A 33 8.29 -4.67 -1.43
C ASP A 33 7.50 -4.55 -2.73
N LEU A 34 7.92 -3.63 -3.58
CA LEU A 34 7.34 -3.31 -4.87
C LEU A 34 8.39 -3.48 -5.96
N ASP A 35 7.98 -3.96 -7.12
CA ASP A 35 8.89 -4.11 -8.26
C ASP A 35 9.11 -2.81 -9.06
N TRP A 36 8.39 -1.74 -8.72
CA TRP A 36 8.46 -0.41 -9.33
C TRP A 36 8.21 -0.37 -10.85
N TYR A 37 7.85 -1.47 -11.46
CA TYR A 37 7.48 -1.53 -12.87
C TYR A 37 5.99 -1.22 -13.05
N LYS A 38 5.68 -0.38 -14.02
CA LYS A 38 4.30 -0.11 -14.44
C LYS A 38 3.76 -1.34 -15.18
N SER A 39 3.20 -2.27 -14.44
CA SER A 39 2.73 -3.55 -14.96
C SER A 39 1.35 -3.89 -14.40
N TYR A 40 0.53 -4.52 -15.22
CA TYR A 40 -0.72 -5.14 -14.79
C TYR A 40 -0.56 -6.62 -14.39
N ALA A 41 0.67 -7.12 -14.33
CA ALA A 41 0.93 -8.47 -13.89
C ALA A 41 0.59 -8.64 -12.40
N GLN A 42 -0.21 -9.64 -12.09
CA GLN A 42 -0.61 -9.98 -10.71
C GLN A 42 0.23 -11.13 -10.14
N ARG A 43 1.27 -11.52 -10.85
CA ARG A 43 2.23 -12.52 -10.39
C ARG A 43 3.44 -11.82 -9.80
N GLY A 44 3.89 -12.27 -8.65
CA GLY A 44 5.16 -11.82 -8.12
C GLY A 44 6.30 -12.21 -9.06
N ASN A 45 7.38 -11.47 -9.02
CA ASN A 45 8.60 -11.79 -9.73
C ASN A 45 9.66 -12.35 -8.77
N LEU A 46 10.62 -13.09 -9.32
CA LEU A 46 11.63 -13.78 -8.51
C LEU A 46 12.56 -12.79 -7.76
N PRO A 47 13.02 -11.68 -8.34
CA PRO A 47 13.81 -10.69 -7.61
C PRO A 47 13.12 -10.20 -6.34
N MET A 48 11.84 -9.83 -6.41
CA MET A 48 11.10 -9.35 -5.24
C MET A 48 10.92 -10.43 -4.16
N VAL A 49 10.76 -11.67 -4.58
CA VAL A 49 10.72 -12.81 -3.63
C VAL A 49 12.06 -12.97 -2.94
N GLN A 50 13.15 -12.83 -3.67
CA GLN A 50 14.51 -12.91 -3.14
C GLN A 50 14.78 -11.77 -2.15
N ASP A 51 14.54 -10.53 -2.54
CA ASP A 51 14.76 -9.34 -1.69
C ASP A 51 13.93 -9.43 -0.40
N SER A 52 12.66 -9.80 -0.52
CA SER A 52 11.79 -10.01 0.65
C SER A 52 12.29 -11.13 1.56
N ALA A 53 12.82 -12.22 0.98
CA ALA A 53 13.36 -13.32 1.76
C ALA A 53 14.67 -12.94 2.46
N GLU A 54 15.54 -12.18 1.80
CA GLU A 54 16.78 -11.65 2.39
C GLU A 54 16.48 -10.71 3.55
N ALA A 55 15.54 -9.78 3.37
CA ALA A 55 15.08 -8.88 4.44
C ALA A 55 14.49 -9.68 5.62
N ALA A 56 13.66 -10.68 5.33
CA ALA A 56 13.10 -11.57 6.34
C ALA A 56 14.17 -12.31 7.15
N MET A 57 15.17 -12.86 6.47
CA MET A 57 16.27 -13.61 7.10
C MET A 57 17.22 -12.69 7.88
N ALA A 58 17.39 -11.44 7.46
CA ALA A 58 18.18 -10.45 8.21
C ALA A 58 17.57 -10.16 9.59
N ILE A 59 16.25 -10.15 9.69
CA ILE A 59 15.51 -9.90 10.95
C ILE A 59 15.31 -11.19 11.73
N MET A 60 14.97 -12.26 11.04
CA MET A 60 14.63 -13.57 11.62
C MET A 60 15.40 -14.70 10.91
N PRO A 61 16.66 -14.94 11.28
CA PRO A 61 17.54 -15.90 10.58
C PRO A 61 16.99 -17.32 10.45
N PHE A 62 16.10 -17.73 11.36
CA PHE A 62 15.49 -19.07 11.30
C PHE A 62 14.61 -19.28 10.05
N LEU A 63 14.12 -18.18 9.42
CA LEU A 63 13.31 -18.23 8.21
C LEU A 63 14.06 -18.86 7.03
N GLY A 64 15.38 -18.77 7.00
CA GLY A 64 16.21 -19.45 6.00
C GLY A 64 16.15 -20.98 6.03
N ARG A 65 15.53 -21.57 7.05
CA ARG A 65 15.39 -23.03 7.20
C ARG A 65 13.97 -23.53 6.89
N ILE A 66 13.03 -22.61 6.59
CA ILE A 66 11.66 -22.97 6.25
C ILE A 66 11.43 -22.89 4.75
N ARG A 67 10.40 -23.61 4.30
CA ARG A 67 10.07 -23.64 2.87
C ARG A 67 9.13 -22.51 2.50
N LEU A 68 9.41 -21.85 1.39
CA LEU A 68 8.44 -21.01 0.74
C LEU A 68 7.36 -21.89 0.10
N LEU A 69 6.11 -21.72 0.54
CA LEU A 69 5.00 -22.53 0.04
C LEU A 69 4.36 -21.94 -1.21
N ARG A 70 4.22 -20.62 -1.25
CA ARG A 70 3.67 -19.86 -2.38
C ARG A 70 4.05 -18.40 -2.26
N HIS A 71 3.96 -17.69 -3.38
CA HIS A 71 3.98 -16.23 -3.41
C HIS A 71 2.85 -15.73 -4.31
N TRP A 72 2.48 -14.49 -4.11
CA TRP A 72 1.50 -13.76 -4.91
C TRP A 72 1.83 -12.28 -4.90
N ALA A 73 1.28 -11.55 -5.82
CA ALA A 73 1.37 -10.11 -5.90
C ALA A 73 0.03 -9.51 -6.29
N GLY A 74 -0.09 -8.22 -6.18
CA GLY A 74 -1.23 -7.44 -6.64
C GLY A 74 -0.77 -6.16 -7.33
N ILE A 75 -1.71 -5.46 -7.94
CA ILE A 75 -1.47 -4.16 -8.54
C ILE A 75 -1.63 -3.11 -7.45
N MET A 76 -0.63 -2.25 -7.30
CA MET A 76 -0.68 -1.13 -6.39
C MET A 76 -1.32 0.07 -7.10
N ASP A 77 -2.34 0.65 -6.51
CA ASP A 77 -3.02 1.84 -7.02
C ASP A 77 -2.29 3.10 -6.52
N MET A 78 -1.24 3.50 -7.26
CA MET A 78 -0.37 4.61 -6.90
C MET A 78 -0.84 5.92 -7.52
N SER A 79 -1.05 6.95 -6.70
CA SER A 79 -1.19 8.33 -7.15
C SER A 79 0.18 9.00 -7.31
N MET A 80 0.25 10.09 -8.08
CA MET A 80 1.52 10.78 -8.36
C MET A 80 2.14 11.44 -7.13
N ASP A 81 1.32 11.87 -6.18
CA ASP A 81 1.74 12.55 -4.96
C ASP A 81 1.61 11.70 -3.70
N GLY A 82 1.32 10.41 -3.86
CA GLY A 82 1.14 9.49 -2.75
C GLY A 82 -0.16 9.67 -1.96
N ALA A 83 -1.00 10.64 -2.31
CA ALA A 83 -2.26 10.91 -1.62
C ALA A 83 -3.45 10.34 -2.39
N PHE A 84 -4.41 9.81 -1.68
CA PHE A 84 -5.63 9.23 -2.26
C PHE A 84 -6.54 10.26 -2.93
N PHE A 85 -7.57 9.76 -3.59
CA PHE A 85 -8.67 10.54 -4.12
C PHE A 85 -9.99 10.13 -3.47
N ILE A 86 -10.72 11.09 -2.95
CA ILE A 86 -12.15 10.97 -2.65
C ILE A 86 -12.80 12.25 -3.17
N CYS A 87 -13.36 12.19 -4.38
CA CYS A 87 -13.88 13.40 -5.03
C CYS A 87 -14.96 13.08 -6.08
N LYS A 88 -15.63 14.14 -6.48
CA LYS A 88 -16.43 14.16 -7.72
C LYS A 88 -15.50 14.28 -8.91
N THR A 89 -15.90 13.72 -10.03
CA THR A 89 -15.23 13.97 -11.31
C THR A 89 -15.96 15.05 -12.11
N PRO A 90 -15.36 15.57 -13.18
CA PRO A 90 -16.06 16.47 -14.09
C PRO A 90 -17.28 15.84 -14.78
N LEU A 91 -17.37 14.52 -14.79
CA LEU A 91 -18.52 13.82 -15.36
C LEU A 91 -19.64 13.72 -14.33
N SER A 92 -20.88 13.98 -14.78
CA SER A 92 -22.07 13.88 -13.94
C SER A 92 -22.23 12.47 -13.38
N ASN A 93 -22.55 12.36 -12.10
CA ASN A 93 -22.77 11.10 -11.38
C ASN A 93 -21.57 10.14 -11.35
N LEU A 94 -20.36 10.63 -11.62
CA LEU A 94 -19.16 9.84 -11.50
C LEU A 94 -18.31 10.35 -10.34
N TYR A 95 -18.07 9.49 -9.37
CA TYR A 95 -17.27 9.76 -8.17
C TYR A 95 -16.03 8.87 -8.16
N LEU A 96 -14.99 9.32 -7.52
CA LEU A 96 -13.72 8.62 -7.43
C LEU A 96 -13.36 8.38 -5.96
N ASN A 97 -13.03 7.12 -5.65
CA ASN A 97 -12.39 6.71 -4.41
C ASN A 97 -11.25 5.75 -4.78
N ALA A 98 -10.03 6.25 -4.91
CA ALA A 98 -8.91 5.54 -5.51
C ALA A 98 -7.56 6.14 -5.06
N GLY A 99 -6.45 5.57 -5.54
CA GLY A 99 -5.11 6.07 -5.29
C GLY A 99 -4.64 5.88 -3.86
N TRP A 100 -5.04 4.80 -3.22
CA TRP A 100 -4.79 4.57 -1.79
C TRP A 100 -3.37 4.11 -1.46
N ASN A 101 -2.55 3.85 -2.44
CA ASN A 101 -1.16 3.46 -2.27
C ASN A 101 -1.01 2.32 -1.23
N TYR A 102 -0.30 2.59 -0.14
CA TYR A 102 -0.08 1.63 0.96
C TYR A 102 -1.18 1.66 2.03
N GLY A 103 -2.06 2.65 1.99
CA GLY A 103 -2.95 2.98 3.11
C GLY A 103 -4.35 2.40 3.03
N GLY A 104 -4.73 1.78 1.91
CA GLY A 104 -6.12 1.47 1.59
C GLY A 104 -6.83 0.59 2.60
N PHE A 105 -6.21 -0.49 3.04
CA PHE A 105 -6.85 -1.42 3.98
C PHE A 105 -7.20 -0.75 5.30
N LYS A 106 -6.23 -0.11 5.94
CA LYS A 106 -6.45 0.57 7.23
C LYS A 106 -7.42 1.74 7.15
N ALA A 107 -7.48 2.41 5.99
CA ALA A 107 -8.33 3.56 5.77
C ALA A 107 -9.76 3.21 5.33
N SER A 108 -10.06 1.94 5.00
CA SER A 108 -11.34 1.50 4.44
C SER A 108 -12.57 2.00 5.22
N PRO A 109 -12.64 1.94 6.58
CA PRO A 109 -13.81 2.42 7.30
C PRO A 109 -14.03 3.92 7.13
N ALA A 110 -12.98 4.73 7.27
CA ALA A 110 -13.06 6.18 7.14
C ALA A 110 -13.32 6.60 5.68
N SER A 111 -12.65 5.97 4.73
CA SER A 111 -12.84 6.26 3.31
C SER A 111 -14.27 5.95 2.86
N GLY A 112 -14.81 4.83 3.29
CA GLY A 112 -16.19 4.45 3.00
C GLY A 112 -17.19 5.47 3.56
N TRP A 113 -16.98 5.93 4.78
CA TRP A 113 -17.83 6.93 5.41
C TRP A 113 -17.78 8.28 4.67
N TYR A 114 -16.58 8.81 4.43
CA TYR A 114 -16.43 10.10 3.71
C TYR A 114 -16.91 10.03 2.26
N PHE A 115 -16.76 8.89 1.62
CA PHE A 115 -17.23 8.68 0.26
C PHE A 115 -18.76 8.65 0.19
N ALA A 116 -19.40 7.96 1.13
CA ALA A 116 -20.86 7.94 1.25
C ALA A 116 -21.42 9.34 1.57
N ASP A 117 -20.76 10.06 2.47
CA ASP A 117 -21.14 11.45 2.82
C ASP A 117 -21.03 12.39 1.60
N LEU A 118 -19.95 12.26 0.82
CA LEU A 118 -19.78 13.02 -0.42
C LEU A 118 -20.90 12.74 -1.44
N ILE A 119 -21.27 11.48 -1.61
CA ILE A 119 -22.34 11.10 -2.54
C ILE A 119 -23.69 11.63 -2.08
N ALA A 120 -23.97 11.53 -0.78
CA ALA A 120 -25.26 11.96 -0.22
C ALA A 120 -25.45 13.47 -0.20
N ASN A 121 -24.40 14.20 0.13
CA ASN A 121 -24.47 15.66 0.37
C ASN A 121 -23.91 16.49 -0.79
N GLU A 122 -23.30 15.86 -1.79
CA GLU A 122 -22.70 16.54 -2.95
C GLU A 122 -21.56 17.52 -2.59
N GLN A 123 -21.15 17.57 -1.33
CA GLN A 123 -20.12 18.46 -0.79
C GLN A 123 -19.04 17.64 -0.09
N PRO A 124 -17.75 17.90 -0.38
CA PRO A 124 -16.67 17.15 0.27
C PRO A 124 -16.52 17.60 1.74
N HIS A 125 -16.40 16.64 2.63
CA HIS A 125 -16.06 16.91 4.02
C HIS A 125 -14.68 17.58 4.11
N LYS A 126 -14.47 18.42 5.14
CA LYS A 126 -13.22 19.19 5.34
C LYS A 126 -11.94 18.39 5.29
N TYR A 127 -11.97 17.11 5.66
CA TYR A 127 -10.79 16.24 5.66
C TYR A 127 -10.45 15.67 4.28
N ILE A 128 -11.38 15.69 3.34
CA ILE A 128 -11.15 15.16 1.98
C ILE A 128 -11.22 16.25 0.90
N GLN A 129 -11.54 17.48 1.24
CA GLN A 129 -11.77 18.57 0.27
C GLN A 129 -10.58 18.82 -0.66
N ASN A 130 -9.35 18.57 -0.19
CA ASN A 130 -8.14 18.73 -0.98
C ASN A 130 -7.76 17.44 -1.77
N HIS A 131 -8.40 16.31 -1.49
CA HIS A 131 -8.14 15.03 -2.13
C HIS A 131 -8.93 14.86 -3.44
N ASN A 132 -8.83 15.87 -4.31
CA ASN A 132 -9.54 15.96 -5.59
C ASN A 132 -8.57 15.93 -6.79
N LEU A 133 -9.12 15.78 -7.99
CA LEU A 133 -8.32 15.75 -9.23
C LEU A 133 -7.72 17.13 -9.57
N GLU A 134 -8.42 18.21 -9.26
CA GLU A 134 -8.00 19.57 -9.57
C GLU A 134 -6.68 19.97 -8.89
N ARG A 135 -6.28 19.26 -7.82
CA ARG A 135 -5.02 19.56 -7.12
C ARG A 135 -3.82 19.49 -8.04
N PHE A 136 -3.81 18.58 -9.02
CA PHE A 136 -2.73 18.48 -9.99
C PHE A 136 -2.74 19.60 -11.01
N GLU A 137 -3.91 20.02 -11.47
CA GLU A 137 -4.06 21.16 -12.37
C GLU A 137 -3.60 22.47 -11.69
N LYS A 138 -3.83 22.58 -10.39
CA LYS A 138 -3.42 23.73 -9.57
C LYS A 138 -1.97 23.64 -9.08
N GLY A 139 -1.25 22.55 -9.41
CA GLY A 139 0.11 22.32 -8.94
C GLY A 139 0.22 22.09 -7.42
N ILE A 140 -0.87 21.68 -6.79
CA ILE A 140 -0.94 21.39 -5.35
C ILE A 140 -0.69 19.89 -5.16
N ASN A 141 0.41 19.53 -4.51
CA ASN A 141 0.68 18.16 -4.12
C ASN A 141 0.39 17.99 -2.63
N ILE A 142 -0.31 16.92 -2.29
CA ILE A 142 -0.48 16.50 -0.91
C ILE A 142 0.62 15.49 -0.64
N ASP A 143 1.76 15.95 -0.12
CA ASP A 143 2.87 15.06 0.23
C ASP A 143 2.54 14.30 1.53
N GLU A 144 1.98 13.12 1.40
CA GLU A 144 1.86 12.19 2.52
C GLU A 144 3.20 11.48 2.69
N ARG A 145 4.03 12.01 3.59
CA ARG A 145 5.38 11.48 3.87
C ARG A 145 5.35 9.98 4.12
N GLY A 146 6.11 9.24 3.31
CA GLY A 146 6.23 7.79 3.39
C GLY A 146 5.12 7.02 2.68
N ALA A 147 4.20 7.68 1.98
CA ALA A 147 3.15 7.03 1.20
C ALA A 147 3.35 7.15 -0.31
N GLY A 148 4.20 8.05 -0.76
CA GLY A 148 4.53 8.25 -2.17
C GLY A 148 5.83 7.56 -2.57
N PRO A 149 6.09 7.44 -3.88
CA PRO A 149 7.38 6.96 -4.38
C PRO A 149 8.48 7.92 -3.92
N ASP A 150 9.49 7.40 -3.24
CA ASP A 150 10.66 8.20 -2.89
C ASP A 150 11.54 8.38 -4.16
N PRO A 151 11.67 9.62 -4.67
CA PRO A 151 12.48 9.88 -5.86
C PRO A 151 13.96 9.53 -5.68
N LYS A 152 14.43 9.39 -4.45
CA LYS A 152 15.82 9.09 -4.11
C LYS A 152 16.16 7.61 -4.18
N LEU A 153 15.17 6.74 -4.24
CA LEU A 153 15.37 5.29 -4.34
C LEU A 153 15.53 4.80 -5.79
N HIS A 154 15.44 5.71 -6.76
CA HIS A 154 15.45 5.40 -8.20
C HIS A 154 16.56 6.12 -8.96
N GLY A 155 17.61 6.57 -8.31
CA GLY A 155 18.81 7.16 -8.88
C GLY A 155 19.89 6.13 -9.15
#